data_a307e44037b0762bf3262fc85bd17212
#
_entry.id   a307e44037b0762bf3262fc85bd17212
#
_cell.length_a   1.000
_cell.length_b   1.000
_cell.length_c   1.000
_cell.angle_alpha   90.00
_cell.angle_beta   90.00
_cell.angle_gamma   90.00
#
_symmetry.space_group_name_H-M   'P 1'
#
loop_
_entity.id
_entity.type
_entity.pdbx_description
1 polymer ?
#
loop_
_entity_poly.entity_id
_entity_poly.type
_entity_poly.pdbx_seq_one_letter_code
_entity_poly.pdbx_strand_id
1 'polypeptide(L)'
;MNTSLPARANEALIDELYERWVADHSSVDPEWAAFFEGFELGLVRSRKTEAREAVQGSSSPLQARVDLLVEAYRTIGHTAAHLNPLSKSAPAISRLEPSDFGLGEADLNELVTSRNFQQGREMPLKEMIAGLRQTYCETLGVEFTHIQDPSMREWVADRVESRRSASRQLPEVHRDILRKLYQAETFESFIHTKFVGQKRFSLEGGESLMLSLDAILEGCGSAGVLEIVMGMAHRGRLNVLANFLNKPLDVIFNEFQDTFDPQLVGGSGDVKYHLGYQTTRDVPSGHKVEIRMAANPSHLEAVDAVVQGKARARQRVLQDTVERSKVLPILVHGDAAFIGQGIVAETFNMSQLPGYRTGGTIHLVVNNQIGFTTLPADARSTRYCTDMAKMVDAPIFHVNGEDPLTVIEVAQIALEFRQ
;
A
#
# COMPACT_ATOMS: atom_id res chain seq x y z
N MET A 1 -28.38 31.72 -9.94
CA MET A 1 -27.58 32.90 -9.58
C MET A 1 -26.38 32.38 -8.80
N ASN A 2 -25.19 32.51 -9.36
CA ASN A 2 -23.95 32.06 -8.71
C ASN A 2 -23.55 33.07 -7.64
N THR A 3 -23.82 32.78 -6.38
CA THR A 3 -23.22 33.52 -5.27
C THR A 3 -21.82 32.96 -5.04
N SER A 4 -20.82 33.63 -5.61
CA SER A 4 -19.42 33.36 -5.25
C SER A 4 -19.19 33.85 -3.81
N LEU A 5 -18.76 32.94 -2.93
CA LEU A 5 -18.26 33.30 -1.61
C LEU A 5 -17.15 34.35 -1.75
N PRO A 6 -17.17 35.43 -0.93
CA PRO A 6 -16.16 36.48 -1.01
C PRO A 6 -14.78 35.91 -0.72
N ALA A 7 -13.83 36.25 -1.57
CA ALA A 7 -12.44 35.85 -1.41
C ALA A 7 -11.83 36.52 -0.16
N ARG A 8 -10.81 35.88 0.45
CA ARG A 8 -10.07 36.34 1.64
C ARG A 8 -9.63 37.81 1.61
N ALA A 9 -9.55 38.43 0.43
CA ALA A 9 -9.22 39.84 0.27
C ALA A 9 -10.29 40.83 0.82
N ASN A 10 -11.48 40.35 1.19
CA ASN A 10 -12.58 41.13 1.72
C ASN A 10 -12.90 40.86 3.20
N GLU A 11 -12.01 40.16 3.92
CA GLU A 11 -12.24 39.76 5.30
C GLU A 11 -12.51 40.97 6.24
N ALA A 12 -11.71 42.01 6.13
CA ALA A 12 -11.88 43.25 6.91
C ALA A 12 -13.20 43.96 6.64
N LEU A 13 -13.69 43.91 5.40
CA LEU A 13 -14.99 44.51 5.04
C LEU A 13 -16.16 43.67 5.61
N ILE A 14 -16.02 42.38 5.64
CA ILE A 14 -17.03 41.48 6.21
C ILE A 14 -17.13 41.67 7.72
N ASP A 15 -16.00 41.82 8.40
CA ASP A 15 -15.95 42.08 9.83
C ASP A 15 -16.60 43.44 10.17
N GLU A 16 -16.30 44.50 9.40
CA GLU A 16 -16.92 45.82 9.59
C GLU A 16 -18.45 45.78 9.37
N LEU A 17 -18.90 45.07 8.34
CA LEU A 17 -20.33 44.92 8.07
C LEU A 17 -21.02 44.07 9.15
N TYR A 18 -20.36 43.07 9.68
CA TYR A 18 -20.87 42.24 10.77
C TYR A 18 -21.01 43.05 12.07
N GLU A 19 -20.00 43.84 12.46
CA GLU A 19 -20.08 44.68 13.66
C GLU A 19 -21.22 45.70 13.54
N ARG A 20 -21.42 46.30 12.35
CA ARG A 20 -22.54 47.18 12.09
C ARG A 20 -23.90 46.51 12.20
N TRP A 21 -24.02 45.31 11.66
CA TRP A 21 -25.23 44.51 11.72
C TRP A 21 -25.55 44.09 13.15
N VAL A 22 -24.54 43.68 13.94
CA VAL A 22 -24.73 43.33 15.37
C VAL A 22 -25.21 44.55 16.17
N ALA A 23 -24.71 45.74 15.84
CA ALA A 23 -25.15 46.97 16.52
C ALA A 23 -26.57 47.43 16.10
N ASP A 24 -26.92 47.25 14.83
CA ASP A 24 -28.24 47.56 14.27
C ASP A 24 -28.49 46.69 13.02
N HIS A 25 -29.40 45.71 13.14
CA HIS A 25 -29.73 44.76 12.06
C HIS A 25 -30.21 45.41 10.78
N SER A 26 -30.69 46.68 10.83
CA SER A 26 -31.12 47.44 9.67
C SER A 26 -30.03 48.29 9.02
N SER A 27 -28.81 48.25 9.58
CA SER A 27 -27.67 49.09 9.13
C SER A 27 -26.91 48.53 7.92
N VAL A 28 -27.26 47.34 7.45
CA VAL A 28 -26.67 46.69 6.28
C VAL A 28 -27.74 46.29 5.27
N ASP A 29 -27.33 46.04 4.03
CA ASP A 29 -28.26 45.61 2.99
C ASP A 29 -28.96 44.28 3.37
N PRO A 30 -30.20 44.04 2.91
CA PRO A 30 -30.98 42.84 3.26
C PRO A 30 -30.29 41.52 2.94
N GLU A 31 -29.45 41.49 1.91
CA GLU A 31 -28.65 40.27 1.56
C GLU A 31 -27.58 39.97 2.61
N TRP A 32 -26.91 41.01 3.12
CA TRP A 32 -25.93 40.84 4.22
C TRP A 32 -26.61 40.53 5.55
N ALA A 33 -27.76 41.11 5.83
CA ALA A 33 -28.53 40.80 7.02
C ALA A 33 -28.94 39.30 7.05
N ALA A 34 -29.48 38.77 5.93
CA ALA A 34 -29.83 37.36 5.80
C ALA A 34 -28.61 36.44 5.90
N PHE A 35 -27.45 36.86 5.39
CA PHE A 35 -26.19 36.11 5.52
C PHE A 35 -25.77 36.03 6.98
N PHE A 36 -25.74 37.13 7.72
CA PHE A 36 -25.33 37.16 9.13
C PHE A 36 -26.33 36.47 10.05
N GLU A 37 -27.64 36.54 9.78
CA GLU A 37 -28.63 35.69 10.49
C GLU A 37 -28.37 34.22 10.29
N GLY A 38 -28.07 33.77 9.06
CA GLY A 38 -27.70 32.38 8.77
C GLY A 38 -26.42 31.97 9.45
N PHE A 39 -25.43 32.85 9.52
CA PHE A 39 -24.15 32.64 10.19
C PHE A 39 -24.35 32.47 11.72
N GLU A 40 -25.10 33.34 12.37
CA GLU A 40 -25.43 33.23 13.81
C GLU A 40 -26.21 31.95 14.13
N LEU A 41 -27.18 31.57 13.30
CA LEU A 41 -27.92 30.33 13.43
C LEU A 41 -26.97 29.09 13.28
N GLY A 42 -25.98 29.18 12.40
CA GLY A 42 -24.94 28.20 12.24
C GLY A 42 -24.06 28.06 13.47
N LEU A 43 -23.62 29.19 14.05
CA LEU A 43 -22.83 29.25 15.28
C LEU A 43 -23.59 28.68 16.48
N VAL A 44 -24.89 29.00 16.62
CA VAL A 44 -25.74 28.48 17.70
C VAL A 44 -25.95 26.97 17.54
N ARG A 45 -26.10 26.46 16.32
CA ARG A 45 -26.20 25.02 16.06
C ARG A 45 -24.86 24.31 16.32
N SER A 46 -23.73 24.87 15.90
CA SER A 46 -22.38 24.35 16.15
C SER A 46 -22.11 24.26 17.65
N ARG A 47 -22.38 25.33 18.42
CA ARG A 47 -22.27 25.35 19.90
C ARG A 47 -23.20 24.35 20.58
N LYS A 48 -24.41 24.11 20.03
CA LYS A 48 -25.31 23.06 20.56
C LYS A 48 -24.84 21.65 20.23
N THR A 49 -24.17 21.45 19.09
CA THR A 49 -23.57 20.17 18.71
C THR A 49 -22.32 19.92 19.55
N GLU A 50 -21.45 20.90 19.71
CA GLU A 50 -20.28 20.85 20.59
C GLU A 50 -20.68 20.63 22.07
N ALA A 51 -21.75 21.29 22.56
CA ALA A 51 -22.27 21.06 23.91
C ALA A 51 -22.92 19.69 24.09
N ARG A 52 -23.51 19.09 23.04
CA ARG A 52 -24.01 17.72 23.05
C ARG A 52 -22.90 16.69 22.97
N GLU A 53 -21.85 16.95 22.21
CA GLU A 53 -20.65 16.11 22.14
C GLU A 53 -19.81 16.25 23.42
N ALA A 54 -19.72 17.46 24.01
CA ALA A 54 -19.04 17.68 25.28
C ALA A 54 -19.77 17.03 26.48
N VAL A 55 -21.06 16.75 26.38
CA VAL A 55 -21.83 16.01 27.42
C VAL A 55 -21.72 14.48 27.25
N GLN A 56 -21.28 13.99 26.06
CA GLN A 56 -21.05 12.56 25.79
C GLN A 56 -19.59 12.12 25.74
N GLY A 57 -18.62 13.00 26.01
CA GLY A 57 -17.20 12.66 25.96
C GLY A 57 -16.29 13.72 26.52
N SER A 58 -16.36 14.01 27.82
CA SER A 58 -15.17 14.53 28.49
C SER A 58 -14.15 13.42 28.57
N SER A 59 -13.31 13.24 27.50
CA SER A 59 -12.13 12.42 27.63
C SER A 59 -11.33 12.95 28.81
N SER A 60 -10.94 12.06 29.74
CA SER A 60 -10.07 12.47 30.84
C SER A 60 -8.78 13.06 30.22
N PRO A 61 -8.08 13.95 30.92
CA PRO A 61 -6.79 14.45 30.44
C PRO A 61 -5.81 13.33 30.05
N LEU A 62 -5.92 12.16 30.71
CA LEU A 62 -5.19 10.95 30.36
C LEU A 62 -5.61 10.43 28.99
N GLN A 63 -6.90 10.28 28.73
CA GLN A 63 -7.40 9.75 27.47
C GLN A 63 -6.99 10.61 26.27
N ALA A 64 -7.02 11.93 26.39
CA ALA A 64 -6.55 12.83 25.32
C ALA A 64 -5.07 12.61 24.99
N ARG A 65 -4.23 12.38 26.00
CA ARG A 65 -2.79 12.07 25.80
C ARG A 65 -2.59 10.70 25.15
N VAL A 66 -3.41 9.73 25.50
CA VAL A 66 -3.40 8.39 24.89
C VAL A 66 -3.81 8.46 23.43
N ASP A 67 -4.85 9.23 23.09
CA ASP A 67 -5.28 9.40 21.69
C ASP A 67 -4.18 10.05 20.84
N LEU A 68 -3.43 11.02 21.38
CA LEU A 68 -2.25 11.60 20.70
C LEU A 68 -1.13 10.59 20.50
N LEU A 69 -0.89 9.73 21.49
CA LEU A 69 0.10 8.65 21.38
C LEU A 69 -0.28 7.67 20.26
N VAL A 70 -1.52 7.21 20.21
CA VAL A 70 -2.01 6.30 19.15
C VAL A 70 -1.84 6.94 17.77
N GLU A 71 -2.24 8.21 17.63
CA GLU A 71 -2.10 8.94 16.36
C GLU A 71 -0.64 9.11 15.94
N ALA A 72 0.26 9.33 16.89
CA ALA A 72 1.70 9.37 16.60
C ALA A 72 2.23 8.03 16.06
N TYR A 73 1.84 6.90 16.67
CA TYR A 73 2.22 5.58 16.15
C TYR A 73 1.69 5.35 14.74
N ARG A 74 0.44 5.74 14.44
CA ARG A 74 -0.15 5.65 13.10
C ARG A 74 0.57 6.52 12.08
N THR A 75 1.05 7.70 12.49
CA THR A 75 1.64 8.69 11.59
C THR A 75 3.14 8.46 11.37
N ILE A 76 3.90 8.16 12.43
CA ILE A 76 5.36 8.07 12.36
C ILE A 76 5.94 6.74 12.85
N GLY A 77 5.12 5.77 13.26
CA GLY A 77 5.57 4.46 13.72
C GLY A 77 6.45 3.73 12.72
N HIS A 78 6.14 3.86 11.42
CA HIS A 78 6.94 3.29 10.34
C HIS A 78 8.41 3.75 10.35
N THR A 79 8.71 4.92 10.95
CA THR A 79 10.08 5.43 11.03
C THR A 79 10.94 4.72 12.06
N ALA A 80 10.29 4.01 13.00
CA ALA A 80 10.91 3.21 14.05
C ALA A 80 10.92 1.70 13.72
N ALA A 81 10.24 1.29 12.65
CA ALA A 81 10.15 -0.11 12.24
C ALA A 81 11.50 -0.63 11.70
N HIS A 82 11.81 -1.90 12.02
CA HIS A 82 13.00 -2.59 11.54
C HIS A 82 12.76 -3.16 10.15
N LEU A 83 12.79 -2.29 9.14
CA LEU A 83 12.45 -2.61 7.75
C LEU A 83 13.62 -3.16 6.93
N ASN A 84 14.86 -2.85 7.35
CA ASN A 84 16.05 -3.24 6.62
C ASN A 84 16.74 -4.45 7.25
N PRO A 85 16.65 -5.65 6.66
CA PRO A 85 17.30 -6.85 7.20
C PRO A 85 18.83 -6.75 7.23
N LEU A 86 19.42 -5.87 6.41
CA LEU A 86 20.87 -5.66 6.39
C LEU A 86 21.36 -4.75 7.52
N SER A 87 20.45 -4.06 8.24
CA SER A 87 20.80 -3.23 9.38
C SER A 87 20.82 -4.05 10.67
N LYS A 88 21.89 -3.93 11.45
CA LYS A 88 22.04 -4.60 12.74
C LYS A 88 21.27 -3.93 13.88
N SER A 89 20.83 -2.70 13.69
CA SER A 89 20.11 -1.92 14.71
C SER A 89 18.76 -1.45 14.17
N ALA A 90 17.75 -1.54 15.02
CA ALA A 90 16.50 -0.83 14.76
C ALA A 90 16.76 0.70 14.73
N PRO A 91 16.00 1.45 13.93
CA PRO A 91 16.08 2.91 13.97
C PRO A 91 15.80 3.43 15.38
N ALA A 92 16.48 4.52 15.77
CA ALA A 92 16.18 5.18 17.03
C ALA A 92 14.74 5.72 17.00
N ILE A 93 13.96 5.37 18.01
CA ILE A 93 12.57 5.82 18.15
C ILE A 93 12.62 7.31 18.55
N SER A 94 12.18 8.18 17.68
CA SER A 94 12.05 9.61 17.95
C SER A 94 10.58 9.96 18.14
N ARG A 95 10.23 10.55 19.29
CA ARG A 95 8.88 11.06 19.59
C ARG A 95 7.76 10.00 19.62
N LEU A 96 8.06 8.78 20.07
CA LEU A 96 7.08 7.72 20.33
C LEU A 96 7.14 7.19 21.75
N GLU A 97 7.97 7.80 22.62
CA GLU A 97 7.99 7.42 24.01
C GLU A 97 6.79 8.02 24.76
N PRO A 98 6.21 7.31 25.73
CA PRO A 98 5.08 7.81 26.51
C PRO A 98 5.35 9.18 27.15
N SER A 99 6.58 9.44 27.56
CA SER A 99 7.01 10.73 28.11
C SER A 99 6.85 11.91 27.15
N ASP A 100 6.93 11.67 25.83
CA ASP A 100 6.73 12.71 24.81
C ASP A 100 5.28 13.24 24.82
N PHE A 101 4.35 12.46 25.38
CA PHE A 101 2.93 12.77 25.52
C PHE A 101 2.54 13.11 26.96
N GLY A 102 3.53 13.28 27.85
CA GLY A 102 3.29 13.54 29.27
C GLY A 102 2.70 12.34 30.02
N LEU A 103 2.87 11.12 29.49
CA LEU A 103 2.49 9.86 30.15
C LEU A 103 3.68 9.34 30.95
N GLY A 104 3.44 9.06 32.24
CA GLY A 104 4.46 8.59 33.18
C GLY A 104 4.24 7.16 33.65
N GLU A 105 5.14 6.65 34.49
CA GLU A 105 5.02 5.29 35.05
C GLU A 105 3.73 5.07 35.83
N ALA A 106 3.21 6.11 36.49
CA ALA A 106 1.94 6.05 37.21
C ALA A 106 0.74 5.76 36.31
N ASP A 107 0.78 6.20 35.04
CA ASP A 107 -0.29 6.05 34.07
C ASP A 107 -0.31 4.63 33.43
N LEU A 108 0.78 3.88 33.49
CA LEU A 108 0.96 2.61 32.74
C LEU A 108 -0.04 1.51 33.10
N ASN A 109 -0.57 1.50 34.32
CA ASN A 109 -1.56 0.51 34.76
C ASN A 109 -3.01 1.02 34.67
N GLU A 110 -3.21 2.30 34.32
CA GLU A 110 -4.54 2.86 34.15
C GLU A 110 -5.24 2.21 32.98
N LEU A 111 -6.54 1.97 33.12
CA LEU A 111 -7.38 1.48 32.03
C LEU A 111 -7.68 2.62 31.08
N VAL A 112 -7.34 2.40 29.83
CA VAL A 112 -7.53 3.36 28.74
C VAL A 112 -8.20 2.68 27.56
N THR A 113 -8.84 3.48 26.73
CA THR A 113 -9.39 3.01 25.46
C THR A 113 -8.88 3.93 24.36
N SER A 114 -8.75 3.43 23.17
CA SER A 114 -8.63 4.29 22.01
C SER A 114 -9.81 4.02 21.09
N ARG A 115 -10.42 5.08 20.58
CA ARG A 115 -11.67 4.99 19.82
C ARG A 115 -11.62 3.93 18.72
N ASN A 116 -10.44 3.64 18.17
CA ASN A 116 -10.30 2.76 17.03
C ASN A 116 -9.20 1.70 17.19
N PHE A 117 -8.25 1.82 18.14
CA PHE A 117 -7.22 0.80 18.33
C PHE A 117 -7.82 -0.48 18.90
N GLN A 118 -7.63 -1.60 18.19
CA GLN A 118 -8.23 -2.89 18.52
C GLN A 118 -9.74 -2.79 18.81
N GLN A 119 -10.46 -2.06 17.95
CA GLN A 119 -11.92 -1.87 18.05
C GLN A 119 -12.37 -1.16 19.33
N GLY A 120 -11.54 -0.30 19.92
CA GLY A 120 -11.85 0.45 21.11
C GLY A 120 -11.87 -0.36 22.40
N ARG A 121 -11.20 -1.52 22.42
CA ARG A 121 -11.09 -2.36 23.62
C ARG A 121 -10.42 -1.59 24.75
N GLU A 122 -11.00 -1.66 25.93
CA GLU A 122 -10.40 -1.14 27.16
C GLU A 122 -9.26 -2.07 27.63
N MET A 123 -8.10 -1.49 27.93
CA MET A 123 -6.92 -2.23 28.36
C MET A 123 -5.97 -1.34 29.18
N PRO A 124 -5.05 -1.90 30.00
CA PRO A 124 -3.98 -1.12 30.61
C PRO A 124 -3.12 -0.40 29.57
N LEU A 125 -2.74 0.85 29.86
CA LEU A 125 -1.91 1.67 28.95
C LEU A 125 -0.63 0.94 28.49
N LYS A 126 0.04 0.22 29.38
CA LYS A 126 1.23 -0.58 29.02
C LYS A 126 0.94 -1.66 27.97
N GLU A 127 -0.23 -2.27 28.01
CA GLU A 127 -0.66 -3.27 27.02
C GLU A 127 -0.91 -2.59 25.65
N MET A 128 -1.56 -1.42 25.68
CA MET A 128 -1.79 -0.62 24.48
C MET A 128 -0.48 -0.19 23.83
N ILE A 129 0.50 0.31 24.59
CA ILE A 129 1.83 0.69 24.08
C ILE A 129 2.54 -0.51 23.46
N ALA A 130 2.51 -1.66 24.11
CA ALA A 130 3.09 -2.89 23.59
C ALA A 130 2.43 -3.30 22.26
N GLY A 131 1.09 -3.23 22.19
CA GLY A 131 0.33 -3.49 20.97
C GLY A 131 0.64 -2.52 19.84
N LEU A 132 0.77 -1.23 20.13
CA LEU A 132 1.14 -0.20 19.15
C LEU A 132 2.55 -0.43 18.60
N ARG A 133 3.54 -0.67 19.47
CA ARG A 133 4.92 -1.00 19.07
C ARG A 133 4.95 -2.22 18.18
N GLN A 134 4.24 -3.27 18.58
CA GLN A 134 4.14 -4.51 17.85
C GLN A 134 3.49 -4.36 16.47
N THR A 135 2.51 -3.46 16.35
CA THR A 135 1.78 -3.21 15.10
C THR A 135 2.58 -2.35 14.13
N TYR A 136 3.22 -1.28 14.61
CA TYR A 136 3.77 -0.21 13.78
C TYR A 136 5.30 -0.11 13.78
N CYS A 137 6.02 -0.79 14.69
CA CYS A 137 7.46 -0.58 14.88
C CYS A 137 8.31 -1.85 14.82
N GLU A 138 7.73 -3.03 14.54
CA GLU A 138 8.49 -4.28 14.35
C GLU A 138 9.00 -4.39 12.91
N THR A 139 8.52 -5.38 12.17
CA THR A 139 8.92 -5.71 10.80
C THR A 139 8.01 -5.08 9.73
N LEU A 140 7.01 -4.32 10.17
CA LEU A 140 6.05 -3.61 9.34
C LEU A 140 6.03 -2.12 9.66
N GLY A 141 6.17 -1.29 8.63
CA GLY A 141 5.83 0.12 8.65
C GLY A 141 4.63 0.36 7.75
N VAL A 142 3.70 1.19 8.19
CA VAL A 142 2.49 1.51 7.41
C VAL A 142 2.36 3.02 7.28
N GLU A 143 2.05 3.48 6.07
CA GLU A 143 1.74 4.87 5.81
C GLU A 143 0.33 4.96 5.20
N PHE A 144 -0.60 5.57 5.90
CA PHE A 144 -1.99 5.71 5.47
C PHE A 144 -2.66 7.01 5.96
N THR A 145 -2.01 7.73 6.88
CA THR A 145 -2.58 8.97 7.45
C THR A 145 -2.69 10.12 6.43
N HIS A 146 -1.97 10.01 5.30
CA HIS A 146 -2.07 10.93 4.18
C HIS A 146 -3.34 10.75 3.33
N ILE A 147 -4.03 9.62 3.44
CA ILE A 147 -5.30 9.35 2.73
C ILE A 147 -6.35 10.34 3.21
N GLN A 148 -7.00 11.07 2.30
CA GLN A 148 -7.95 12.11 2.66
C GLN A 148 -9.31 11.56 3.08
N ASP A 149 -9.76 10.44 2.49
CA ASP A 149 -11.00 9.78 2.86
C ASP A 149 -10.89 9.12 4.25
N PRO A 150 -11.68 9.57 5.26
CA PRO A 150 -11.62 9.01 6.60
C PRO A 150 -12.00 7.54 6.66
N SER A 151 -12.96 7.08 5.85
CA SER A 151 -13.42 5.69 5.86
C SER A 151 -12.34 4.74 5.33
N MET A 152 -11.59 5.16 4.32
CA MET A 152 -10.43 4.42 3.84
C MET A 152 -9.31 4.35 4.89
N ARG A 153 -9.02 5.46 5.59
CA ARG A 153 -8.03 5.47 6.68
C ARG A 153 -8.42 4.51 7.81
N GLU A 154 -9.67 4.59 8.25
CA GLU A 154 -10.20 3.73 9.31
C GLU A 154 -10.13 2.26 8.89
N TRP A 155 -10.52 1.94 7.67
CA TRP A 155 -10.44 0.59 7.14
C TRP A 155 -9.00 0.04 7.17
N VAL A 156 -8.01 0.83 6.73
CA VAL A 156 -6.59 0.42 6.76
C VAL A 156 -6.11 0.23 8.19
N ALA A 157 -6.46 1.16 9.11
CA ALA A 157 -6.10 1.05 10.51
C ALA A 157 -6.67 -0.23 11.13
N ASP A 158 -7.95 -0.50 10.94
CA ASP A 158 -8.62 -1.70 11.48
C ASP A 158 -7.99 -2.99 10.96
N ARG A 159 -7.66 -3.05 9.66
CA ARG A 159 -7.02 -4.23 9.05
C ARG A 159 -5.62 -4.46 9.58
N VAL A 160 -4.82 -3.41 9.70
CA VAL A 160 -3.45 -3.48 10.22
C VAL A 160 -3.43 -3.85 11.70
N GLU A 161 -4.30 -3.26 12.49
CA GLU A 161 -4.35 -3.45 13.94
C GLU A 161 -4.97 -4.80 14.35
N SER A 162 -5.83 -5.39 13.49
CA SER A 162 -6.43 -6.71 13.68
C SER A 162 -5.74 -7.86 12.95
N ARG A 163 -4.67 -7.59 12.17
CA ARG A 163 -4.03 -8.54 11.23
C ARG A 163 -3.50 -9.85 11.82
N ARG A 164 -3.34 -9.94 13.12
CA ARG A 164 -2.77 -11.14 13.76
C ARG A 164 -3.72 -12.32 13.67
N SER A 165 -3.55 -13.09 12.62
CA SER A 165 -4.30 -14.32 12.41
C SER A 165 -3.79 -15.46 13.28
N ALA A 166 -4.71 -16.28 13.79
CA ALA A 166 -4.38 -17.54 14.44
C ALA A 166 -3.60 -18.48 13.52
N SER A 167 -3.71 -18.32 12.19
CA SER A 167 -2.97 -19.09 11.19
C SER A 167 -1.46 -18.93 11.26
N ARG A 168 -0.94 -17.85 11.87
CA ARG A 168 0.51 -17.64 12.08
C ARG A 168 1.20 -18.77 12.84
N GLN A 169 0.46 -19.54 13.65
CA GLN A 169 1.01 -20.60 14.48
C GLN A 169 0.83 -22.01 13.90
N LEU A 170 0.20 -22.13 12.73
CA LEU A 170 -0.08 -23.43 12.11
C LEU A 170 1.16 -23.99 11.45
N PRO A 171 1.61 -25.22 11.82
CA PRO A 171 2.81 -25.84 11.26
C PRO A 171 2.75 -26.07 9.75
N GLU A 172 1.56 -26.27 9.18
CA GLU A 172 1.34 -26.42 7.75
C GLU A 172 1.62 -25.12 6.98
N VAL A 173 1.26 -23.96 7.53
CA VAL A 173 1.55 -22.65 6.96
C VAL A 173 3.07 -22.43 6.91
N HIS A 174 3.77 -22.72 8.00
CA HIS A 174 5.22 -22.57 8.05
C HIS A 174 5.94 -23.52 7.08
N ARG A 175 5.44 -24.76 6.92
CA ARG A 175 6.01 -25.70 5.96
C ARG A 175 5.78 -25.26 4.51
N ASP A 176 4.62 -24.69 4.21
CA ASP A 176 4.35 -24.17 2.86
C ASP A 176 5.22 -22.96 2.53
N ILE A 177 5.37 -22.02 3.48
CA ILE A 177 6.28 -20.88 3.37
C ILE A 177 7.71 -21.39 3.10
N LEU A 178 8.22 -22.28 3.93
CA LEU A 178 9.58 -22.83 3.78
C LEU A 178 9.76 -23.50 2.43
N ARG A 179 8.78 -24.30 1.99
CA ARG A 179 8.81 -24.97 0.69
C ARG A 179 8.90 -23.95 -0.46
N LYS A 180 8.09 -22.90 -0.44
CA LYS A 180 8.07 -21.88 -1.49
C LYS A 180 9.37 -21.07 -1.52
N LEU A 181 9.90 -20.68 -0.37
CA LEU A 181 11.19 -19.98 -0.26
C LEU A 181 12.34 -20.87 -0.77
N TYR A 182 12.34 -22.14 -0.38
CA TYR A 182 13.35 -23.09 -0.82
C TYR A 182 13.29 -23.38 -2.32
N GLN A 183 12.08 -23.43 -2.90
CA GLN A 183 11.91 -23.54 -4.35
C GLN A 183 12.49 -22.33 -5.09
N ALA A 184 12.24 -21.12 -4.59
CA ALA A 184 12.76 -19.90 -5.18
C ALA A 184 14.29 -19.84 -5.11
N GLU A 185 14.88 -20.12 -3.96
CA GLU A 185 16.33 -20.13 -3.73
C GLU A 185 17.02 -21.23 -4.56
N THR A 186 16.49 -22.46 -4.54
CA THR A 186 17.06 -23.57 -5.29
C THR A 186 17.06 -23.30 -6.80
N PHE A 187 16.02 -22.66 -7.32
CA PHE A 187 15.96 -22.27 -8.73
C PHE A 187 17.06 -21.27 -9.08
N GLU A 188 17.26 -20.22 -8.26
CA GLU A 188 18.34 -19.24 -8.49
C GLU A 188 19.73 -19.90 -8.40
N SER A 189 19.96 -20.74 -7.40
CA SER A 189 21.21 -21.46 -7.20
C SER A 189 21.51 -22.42 -8.35
N PHE A 190 20.50 -23.14 -8.83
CA PHE A 190 20.63 -24.02 -9.99
C PHE A 190 21.04 -23.26 -11.25
N ILE A 191 20.34 -22.16 -11.58
CA ILE A 191 20.68 -21.34 -12.76
C ILE A 191 22.08 -20.76 -12.62
N HIS A 192 22.45 -20.29 -11.44
CA HIS A 192 23.78 -19.75 -11.18
C HIS A 192 24.88 -20.76 -11.50
N THR A 193 24.70 -22.00 -11.06
CA THR A 193 25.68 -23.07 -11.22
C THR A 193 25.71 -23.63 -12.64
N LYS A 194 24.53 -23.76 -13.27
CA LYS A 194 24.40 -24.42 -14.58
C LYS A 194 24.73 -23.51 -15.74
N PHE A 195 24.39 -22.20 -15.65
CA PHE A 195 24.51 -21.23 -16.73
C PHE A 195 25.46 -20.09 -16.36
N VAL A 196 26.70 -20.46 -16.08
CA VAL A 196 27.76 -19.54 -15.65
C VAL A 196 27.97 -18.42 -16.69
N GLY A 197 28.06 -17.18 -16.22
CA GLY A 197 28.31 -16.00 -17.05
C GLY A 197 27.09 -15.47 -17.81
N GLN A 198 25.96 -16.16 -17.77
CA GLN A 198 24.74 -15.67 -18.40
C GLN A 198 23.99 -14.67 -17.50
N LYS A 199 23.42 -13.61 -18.10
CA LYS A 199 22.55 -12.67 -17.37
C LYS A 199 21.26 -13.36 -16.93
N ARG A 200 20.92 -13.27 -15.65
CA ARG A 200 19.73 -13.87 -15.08
C ARG A 200 18.88 -12.91 -14.21
N PHE A 201 19.44 -11.79 -13.79
CA PHE A 201 18.76 -10.81 -12.91
C PHE A 201 18.09 -11.50 -11.72
N SER A 202 18.90 -12.13 -10.89
CA SER A 202 18.53 -12.97 -9.78
C SER A 202 17.59 -12.28 -8.78
N LEU A 203 16.72 -13.08 -8.14
CA LEU A 203 15.84 -12.68 -7.03
C LEU A 203 16.51 -12.85 -5.66
N GLU A 204 17.73 -13.33 -5.59
CA GLU A 204 18.44 -13.62 -4.34
C GLU A 204 18.30 -12.48 -3.31
N GLY A 205 17.82 -12.81 -2.10
CA GLY A 205 17.47 -11.89 -1.03
C GLY A 205 16.07 -11.28 -1.12
N GLY A 206 15.30 -11.57 -2.19
CA GLY A 206 13.94 -11.09 -2.41
C GLY A 206 12.91 -12.21 -2.56
N GLU A 207 13.21 -13.44 -2.10
CA GLU A 207 12.40 -14.65 -2.29
C GLU A 207 10.98 -14.49 -1.73
N SER A 208 10.79 -13.64 -0.72
CA SER A 208 9.48 -13.32 -0.15
C SER A 208 8.51 -12.66 -1.14
N LEU A 209 9.00 -12.16 -2.30
CA LEU A 209 8.14 -11.76 -3.41
C LEU A 209 7.25 -12.91 -3.88
N MET A 210 7.76 -14.14 -3.89
CA MET A 210 7.00 -15.33 -4.31
C MET A 210 5.81 -15.57 -3.37
N LEU A 211 6.01 -15.34 -2.07
CA LEU A 211 4.95 -15.48 -1.06
C LEU A 211 3.88 -14.41 -1.21
N SER A 212 4.26 -13.16 -1.51
CA SER A 212 3.28 -12.08 -1.74
C SER A 212 2.43 -12.34 -2.97
N LEU A 213 3.03 -12.80 -4.08
CA LEU A 213 2.31 -13.15 -5.29
C LEU A 213 1.34 -14.34 -5.07
N ASP A 214 1.79 -15.37 -4.38
CA ASP A 214 0.93 -16.52 -4.05
C ASP A 214 -0.20 -16.14 -3.10
N ALA A 215 0.05 -15.32 -2.09
CA ALA A 215 -0.99 -14.85 -1.16
C ALA A 215 -2.09 -14.03 -1.90
N ILE A 216 -1.70 -13.18 -2.84
CA ILE A 216 -2.65 -12.47 -3.71
C ILE A 216 -3.43 -13.47 -4.57
N LEU A 217 -2.76 -14.44 -5.19
CA LEU A 217 -3.41 -15.44 -6.04
C LEU A 217 -4.41 -16.29 -5.26
N GLU A 218 -4.04 -16.77 -4.08
CA GLU A 218 -4.90 -17.57 -3.20
C GLU A 218 -6.15 -16.78 -2.79
N GLY A 219 -6.01 -15.47 -2.51
CA GLY A 219 -7.12 -14.57 -2.19
C GLY A 219 -8.04 -14.25 -3.36
N CYS A 220 -7.58 -14.43 -4.62
CA CYS A 220 -8.38 -14.10 -5.81
C CYS A 220 -9.72 -14.85 -5.87
N GLY A 221 -9.75 -16.10 -5.36
CA GLY A 221 -10.98 -16.91 -5.40
C GLY A 221 -12.11 -16.30 -4.58
N SER A 222 -11.82 -15.89 -3.34
CA SER A 222 -12.79 -15.24 -2.46
C SER A 222 -13.11 -13.79 -2.89
N ALA A 223 -12.15 -13.14 -3.54
CA ALA A 223 -12.27 -11.78 -4.05
C ALA A 223 -12.99 -11.68 -5.41
N GLY A 224 -13.35 -12.82 -6.04
CA GLY A 224 -14.04 -12.85 -7.33
C GLY A 224 -13.18 -12.44 -8.53
N VAL A 225 -11.84 -12.45 -8.38
CA VAL A 225 -10.90 -12.15 -9.46
C VAL A 225 -10.82 -13.35 -10.41
N LEU A 226 -11.02 -13.11 -11.70
CA LEU A 226 -10.94 -14.10 -12.75
C LEU A 226 -9.61 -14.05 -13.51
N GLU A 227 -9.04 -12.87 -13.65
CA GLU A 227 -7.79 -12.67 -14.39
C GLU A 227 -6.83 -11.74 -13.62
N ILE A 228 -5.55 -12.09 -13.64
CA ILE A 228 -4.44 -11.23 -13.26
C ILE A 228 -3.72 -10.78 -14.53
N VAL A 229 -3.53 -9.48 -14.69
CA VAL A 229 -2.66 -8.91 -15.73
C VAL A 229 -1.46 -8.31 -15.04
N MET A 230 -0.27 -8.88 -15.25
CA MET A 230 0.92 -8.45 -14.55
C MET A 230 2.03 -7.96 -15.48
N GLY A 231 2.83 -7.06 -14.94
CA GLY A 231 4.08 -6.58 -15.52
C GLY A 231 5.16 -6.54 -14.47
N MET A 232 6.39 -6.73 -14.90
CA MET A 232 7.53 -6.66 -13.99
C MET A 232 8.82 -6.37 -14.75
N ALA A 233 9.78 -5.78 -14.04
CA ALA A 233 11.14 -5.63 -14.48
C ALA A 233 11.88 -7.00 -14.57
N HIS A 234 13.16 -6.95 -14.83
CA HIS A 234 13.97 -8.16 -15.09
C HIS A 234 14.27 -8.96 -13.81
N ARG A 235 14.48 -8.26 -12.67
CA ARG A 235 14.86 -8.91 -11.40
C ARG A 235 13.80 -9.85 -10.91
N GLY A 236 14.18 -11.13 -10.72
CA GLY A 236 13.29 -12.18 -10.29
C GLY A 236 12.33 -12.69 -11.36
N ARG A 237 12.35 -12.16 -12.60
CA ARG A 237 11.38 -12.54 -13.62
C ARG A 237 11.43 -14.02 -13.98
N LEU A 238 12.60 -14.61 -14.07
CA LEU A 238 12.74 -16.05 -14.36
C LEU A 238 12.15 -16.90 -13.23
N ASN A 239 12.35 -16.48 -11.98
CA ASN A 239 11.78 -17.15 -10.82
C ASN A 239 10.24 -17.06 -10.82
N VAL A 240 9.69 -15.89 -11.12
CA VAL A 240 8.23 -15.69 -11.27
C VAL A 240 7.68 -16.54 -12.42
N LEU A 241 8.37 -16.62 -13.56
CA LEU A 241 7.98 -17.48 -14.67
C LEU A 241 7.94 -18.96 -14.25
N ALA A 242 8.97 -19.43 -13.54
CA ALA A 242 9.07 -20.82 -13.11
C ALA A 242 8.09 -21.17 -12.00
N ASN A 243 8.15 -20.46 -10.87
CA ASN A 243 7.51 -20.85 -9.63
C ASN A 243 6.11 -20.23 -9.41
N PHE A 244 5.82 -19.08 -10.01
CA PHE A 244 4.49 -18.48 -9.91
C PHE A 244 3.63 -18.76 -11.15
N LEU A 245 4.18 -18.66 -12.36
CA LEU A 245 3.45 -18.91 -13.60
C LEU A 245 3.52 -20.36 -14.07
N ASN A 246 4.29 -21.22 -13.42
CA ASN A 246 4.48 -22.63 -13.76
C ASN A 246 4.93 -22.84 -15.23
N LYS A 247 5.76 -21.93 -15.74
CA LYS A 247 6.39 -22.12 -17.06
C LYS A 247 7.29 -23.36 -16.98
N PRO A 248 7.19 -24.32 -17.92
CA PRO A 248 8.01 -25.52 -17.88
C PRO A 248 9.51 -25.19 -17.84
N LEU A 249 10.24 -25.88 -16.96
CA LEU A 249 11.67 -25.61 -16.72
C LEU A 249 12.53 -25.93 -17.93
N ASP A 250 12.17 -26.96 -18.69
CA ASP A 250 12.83 -27.30 -19.96
C ASP A 250 12.74 -26.15 -20.98
N VAL A 251 11.57 -25.48 -21.05
CA VAL A 251 11.41 -24.29 -21.91
C VAL A 251 12.31 -23.15 -21.42
N ILE A 252 12.33 -22.88 -20.10
CA ILE A 252 13.18 -21.82 -19.54
C ILE A 252 14.67 -22.15 -19.79
N PHE A 253 15.10 -23.40 -19.57
CA PHE A 253 16.49 -23.79 -19.71
C PHE A 253 16.95 -23.80 -21.16
N ASN A 254 16.07 -24.15 -22.12
CA ASN A 254 16.36 -24.06 -23.54
C ASN A 254 16.58 -22.61 -23.98
N GLU A 255 15.91 -21.63 -23.35
CA GLU A 255 16.16 -20.19 -23.62
C GLU A 255 17.57 -19.73 -23.19
N PHE A 256 18.30 -20.49 -22.38
CA PHE A 256 19.69 -20.23 -22.02
C PHE A 256 20.70 -20.80 -23.03
N GLN A 257 20.27 -21.69 -23.93
CA GLN A 257 21.16 -22.30 -24.92
C GLN A 257 21.16 -21.44 -26.17
N ASP A 258 22.35 -21.20 -26.73
CA ASP A 258 22.54 -20.41 -27.96
C ASP A 258 21.96 -21.09 -29.24
N THR A 259 21.43 -22.30 -29.11
CA THR A 259 20.75 -23.08 -30.16
C THR A 259 19.25 -22.92 -30.15
N PHE A 260 18.78 -21.72 -29.89
CA PHE A 260 17.36 -21.37 -29.89
C PHE A 260 16.75 -21.60 -31.27
N ASP A 261 15.81 -22.56 -31.38
CA ASP A 261 14.99 -22.74 -32.59
C ASP A 261 13.69 -21.92 -32.45
N PRO A 262 13.57 -20.81 -33.22
CA PRO A 262 12.39 -19.95 -33.14
C PRO A 262 11.07 -20.67 -33.54
N GLN A 263 11.15 -21.82 -34.20
CA GLN A 263 9.97 -22.58 -34.65
C GLN A 263 9.38 -23.45 -33.55
N LEU A 264 10.14 -23.81 -32.51
CA LEU A 264 9.69 -24.61 -31.37
C LEU A 264 9.04 -23.77 -30.27
N VAL A 265 9.35 -22.48 -30.22
CA VAL A 265 8.78 -21.55 -29.22
C VAL A 265 8.23 -20.37 -30.02
N GLY A 266 6.94 -20.26 -30.18
CA GLY A 266 6.27 -19.19 -30.92
C GLY A 266 6.60 -17.77 -30.39
N GLY A 267 7.86 -17.36 -30.51
CA GLY A 267 8.41 -16.13 -29.96
C GLY A 267 9.16 -15.29 -31.00
N SER A 268 9.28 -14.01 -30.73
CA SER A 268 9.81 -12.99 -31.62
C SER A 268 11.34 -12.89 -31.64
N GLY A 269 12.10 -13.87 -31.10
CA GLY A 269 13.57 -13.79 -31.02
C GLY A 269 14.11 -12.79 -29.99
N ASP A 270 13.27 -12.29 -29.08
CA ASP A 270 13.67 -11.40 -28.00
C ASP A 270 14.37 -12.17 -26.86
N VAL A 271 15.08 -11.44 -25.99
CA VAL A 271 15.81 -12.05 -24.89
C VAL A 271 14.87 -12.65 -23.84
N LYS A 272 15.26 -13.77 -23.25
CA LYS A 272 14.45 -14.56 -22.30
C LYS A 272 13.78 -13.80 -21.17
N TYR A 273 14.40 -12.75 -20.68
CA TYR A 273 13.87 -11.92 -19.60
C TYR A 273 12.95 -10.77 -20.05
N HIS A 274 12.63 -10.68 -21.34
CA HIS A 274 11.60 -9.78 -21.88
C HIS A 274 10.30 -10.50 -22.22
N LEU A 275 10.33 -11.81 -22.40
CA LEU A 275 9.19 -12.59 -22.87
C LEU A 275 8.03 -12.54 -21.87
N GLY A 276 6.82 -12.37 -22.41
CA GLY A 276 5.59 -12.57 -21.66
C GLY A 276 5.22 -14.05 -21.53
N TYR A 277 4.26 -14.33 -20.66
CA TYR A 277 3.73 -15.69 -20.49
C TYR A 277 2.28 -15.65 -20.04
N GLN A 278 1.54 -16.67 -20.39
CA GLN A 278 0.14 -16.81 -19.97
C GLN A 278 -0.09 -18.23 -19.45
N THR A 279 -0.82 -18.32 -18.33
CA THR A 279 -1.17 -19.60 -17.71
C THR A 279 -2.51 -19.49 -16.97
N THR A 280 -3.08 -20.63 -16.60
CA THR A 280 -4.21 -20.70 -15.68
C THR A 280 -3.75 -21.42 -14.41
N ARG A 281 -4.04 -20.86 -13.26
CA ARG A 281 -3.73 -21.43 -11.96
C ARG A 281 -5.01 -21.80 -11.22
N ASP A 282 -5.02 -22.97 -10.61
CA ASP A 282 -6.04 -23.36 -9.65
C ASP A 282 -5.68 -22.77 -8.28
N VAL A 283 -6.66 -22.20 -7.59
CA VAL A 283 -6.50 -21.73 -6.20
C VAL A 283 -7.20 -22.67 -5.23
N PRO A 284 -6.85 -22.67 -3.93
CA PRO A 284 -7.39 -23.61 -2.95
C PRO A 284 -8.91 -23.67 -2.87
N SER A 285 -9.60 -22.58 -3.21
CA SER A 285 -11.07 -22.52 -3.29
C SER A 285 -11.67 -23.31 -4.46
N GLY A 286 -10.85 -23.94 -5.31
CA GLY A 286 -11.29 -24.58 -6.56
C GLY A 286 -11.56 -23.62 -7.71
N HIS A 287 -11.32 -22.34 -7.51
CA HIS A 287 -11.43 -21.31 -8.54
C HIS A 287 -10.24 -21.35 -9.50
N LYS A 288 -10.45 -20.94 -10.75
CA LYS A 288 -9.38 -20.83 -11.74
C LYS A 288 -9.11 -19.37 -12.03
N VAL A 289 -7.85 -18.97 -11.95
CA VAL A 289 -7.41 -17.62 -12.25
C VAL A 289 -6.49 -17.66 -13.47
N GLU A 290 -6.82 -16.88 -14.49
CA GLU A 290 -5.96 -16.70 -15.65
C GLU A 290 -4.91 -15.63 -15.36
N ILE A 291 -3.64 -15.94 -15.57
CA ILE A 291 -2.55 -15.00 -15.32
C ILE A 291 -1.86 -14.67 -16.64
N ARG A 292 -1.74 -13.38 -16.93
CA ARG A 292 -1.15 -12.84 -18.16
C ARG A 292 0.01 -11.91 -17.83
N MET A 293 1.23 -12.40 -17.89
CA MET A 293 2.42 -11.56 -17.79
C MET A 293 2.68 -10.87 -19.12
N ALA A 294 2.75 -9.56 -19.12
CA ALA A 294 3.12 -8.78 -20.30
C ALA A 294 4.60 -8.98 -20.64
N ALA A 295 4.91 -9.00 -21.94
CA ALA A 295 6.27 -8.77 -22.40
C ALA A 295 6.68 -7.33 -22.03
N ASN A 296 7.97 -7.11 -21.78
CA ASN A 296 8.49 -5.78 -21.48
C ASN A 296 9.81 -5.53 -22.20
N PRO A 297 10.13 -4.27 -22.53
CA PRO A 297 11.44 -3.89 -23.09
C PRO A 297 12.49 -3.73 -21.97
N SER A 298 13.70 -3.37 -22.36
CA SER A 298 14.78 -2.98 -21.43
C SER A 298 14.51 -1.65 -20.72
N HIS A 299 13.57 -0.85 -21.22
CA HIS A 299 13.15 0.41 -20.59
C HIS A 299 12.33 0.12 -19.34
N LEU A 300 12.93 0.32 -18.18
CA LEU A 300 12.28 0.07 -16.89
C LEU A 300 11.01 0.91 -16.76
N GLU A 301 9.97 0.31 -16.17
CA GLU A 301 8.64 0.88 -15.90
C GLU A 301 7.77 1.17 -17.14
N ALA A 302 8.30 1.00 -18.38
CA ALA A 302 7.48 1.17 -19.59
C ALA A 302 6.30 0.19 -19.64
N VAL A 303 6.42 -0.95 -18.98
CA VAL A 303 5.38 -1.99 -18.90
C VAL A 303 4.17 -1.56 -18.07
N ASP A 304 4.30 -0.55 -17.20
CA ASP A 304 3.23 -0.10 -16.30
C ASP A 304 1.99 0.34 -17.09
N ALA A 305 2.16 1.26 -18.02
CA ALA A 305 1.10 1.73 -18.90
C ALA A 305 0.53 0.60 -19.79
N VAL A 306 1.38 -0.33 -20.22
CA VAL A 306 0.96 -1.50 -21.02
C VAL A 306 0.05 -2.41 -20.21
N VAL A 307 0.39 -2.70 -18.93
CA VAL A 307 -0.44 -3.52 -18.04
C VAL A 307 -1.78 -2.84 -17.78
N GLN A 308 -1.80 -1.54 -17.52
CA GLN A 308 -3.04 -0.80 -17.32
C GLN A 308 -3.95 -0.88 -18.56
N GLY A 309 -3.39 -0.67 -19.75
CA GLY A 309 -4.13 -0.78 -21.00
C GLY A 309 -4.67 -2.20 -21.26
N LYS A 310 -3.85 -3.23 -21.00
CA LYS A 310 -4.25 -4.64 -21.12
C LYS A 310 -5.34 -5.01 -20.12
N ALA A 311 -5.20 -4.63 -18.85
CA ALA A 311 -6.20 -4.87 -17.82
C ALA A 311 -7.55 -4.24 -18.21
N ARG A 312 -7.52 -2.97 -18.63
CA ARG A 312 -8.73 -2.27 -19.08
C ARG A 312 -9.39 -2.95 -20.28
N ALA A 313 -8.61 -3.43 -21.24
CA ALA A 313 -9.12 -4.17 -22.39
C ALA A 313 -9.77 -5.50 -21.94
N ARG A 314 -9.16 -6.23 -21.00
CA ARG A 314 -9.72 -7.46 -20.43
C ARG A 314 -11.01 -7.20 -19.66
N GLN A 315 -11.07 -6.14 -18.87
CA GLN A 315 -12.31 -5.72 -18.19
C GLN A 315 -13.45 -5.50 -19.18
N ARG A 316 -13.16 -4.88 -20.32
CA ARG A 316 -14.17 -4.71 -21.38
C ARG A 316 -14.64 -6.06 -21.94
N VAL A 317 -13.72 -6.99 -22.19
CA VAL A 317 -14.03 -8.33 -22.71
C VAL A 317 -14.90 -9.13 -21.71
N LEU A 318 -14.58 -9.02 -20.41
CA LEU A 318 -15.32 -9.68 -19.33
C LEU A 318 -16.58 -8.93 -18.86
N GLN A 319 -16.95 -7.84 -19.54
CA GLN A 319 -18.07 -6.97 -19.17
C GLN A 319 -17.96 -6.44 -17.71
N ASP A 320 -16.74 -6.20 -17.27
CA ASP A 320 -16.38 -5.69 -15.93
C ASP A 320 -15.99 -4.21 -16.03
N THR A 321 -16.87 -3.37 -16.58
CA THR A 321 -16.56 -1.97 -16.87
C THR A 321 -17.03 -0.99 -15.80
N VAL A 322 -17.81 -1.45 -14.83
CA VAL A 322 -18.33 -0.65 -13.70
C VAL A 322 -17.50 -0.92 -12.47
N GLU A 323 -17.63 -2.09 -11.89
CA GLU A 323 -16.95 -2.48 -10.64
C GLU A 323 -15.45 -2.70 -10.81
N ARG A 324 -15.03 -3.25 -11.97
CA ARG A 324 -13.62 -3.53 -12.30
C ARG A 324 -12.92 -4.46 -11.30
N SER A 325 -13.68 -5.38 -10.74
CA SER A 325 -13.24 -6.33 -9.71
C SER A 325 -12.72 -7.65 -10.27
N LYS A 326 -13.10 -8.03 -11.51
CA LYS A 326 -12.76 -9.34 -12.09
C LYS A 326 -11.34 -9.42 -12.68
N VAL A 327 -10.72 -8.28 -12.99
CA VAL A 327 -9.37 -8.22 -13.55
C VAL A 327 -8.48 -7.41 -12.63
N LEU A 328 -7.46 -8.06 -12.09
CA LEU A 328 -6.49 -7.48 -11.15
C LEU A 328 -5.18 -7.13 -11.87
N PRO A 329 -4.83 -5.85 -12.00
CA PRO A 329 -3.48 -5.46 -12.41
C PRO A 329 -2.49 -5.64 -11.27
N ILE A 330 -1.31 -6.22 -11.56
CA ILE A 330 -0.18 -6.32 -10.64
C ILE A 330 1.07 -5.81 -11.32
N LEU A 331 1.82 -4.93 -10.67
CA LEU A 331 3.10 -4.42 -11.14
C LEU A 331 4.19 -4.71 -10.11
N VAL A 332 5.30 -5.28 -10.57
CA VAL A 332 6.47 -5.57 -9.74
C VAL A 332 7.63 -4.69 -10.16
N HIS A 333 8.15 -3.92 -9.24
CA HIS A 333 9.13 -2.87 -9.47
C HIS A 333 10.45 -3.13 -8.73
N GLY A 334 11.52 -2.51 -9.21
CA GLY A 334 12.70 -2.22 -8.41
C GLY A 334 12.58 -0.81 -7.80
N ASP A 335 13.13 -0.61 -6.61
CA ASP A 335 12.99 0.65 -5.85
C ASP A 335 13.52 1.89 -6.58
N ALA A 336 14.69 1.78 -7.20
CA ALA A 336 15.30 2.91 -7.89
C ALA A 336 14.54 3.31 -9.16
N ALA A 337 14.02 2.32 -9.91
CA ALA A 337 13.21 2.59 -11.09
C ALA A 337 11.85 3.18 -10.72
N PHE A 338 11.20 2.65 -9.69
CA PHE A 338 9.90 3.12 -9.23
C PHE A 338 9.89 4.62 -8.91
N ILE A 339 10.88 5.10 -8.16
CA ILE A 339 10.95 6.54 -7.81
C ILE A 339 11.60 7.38 -8.92
N GLY A 340 12.48 6.79 -9.74
CA GLY A 340 13.31 7.54 -10.70
C GLY A 340 12.72 7.67 -12.10
N GLN A 341 11.75 6.84 -12.47
CA GLN A 341 11.15 6.87 -13.82
C GLN A 341 9.84 7.66 -13.84
N GLY A 342 9.81 8.76 -14.60
CA GLY A 342 8.64 9.66 -14.69
C GLY A 342 7.35 8.97 -15.11
N ILE A 343 7.42 7.89 -15.90
CA ILE A 343 6.24 7.13 -16.34
C ILE A 343 5.44 6.51 -15.19
N VAL A 344 6.08 6.25 -14.05
CA VAL A 344 5.38 5.75 -12.84
C VAL A 344 4.42 6.83 -12.32
N ALA A 345 4.91 8.07 -12.15
CA ALA A 345 4.07 9.19 -11.73
C ALA A 345 2.95 9.49 -12.74
N GLU A 346 3.24 9.41 -14.04
CA GLU A 346 2.23 9.57 -15.10
C GLU A 346 1.16 8.48 -15.03
N THR A 347 1.55 7.24 -14.75
CA THR A 347 0.62 6.12 -14.59
C THR A 347 -0.27 6.31 -13.36
N PHE A 348 0.28 6.78 -12.23
CA PHE A 348 -0.51 7.15 -11.06
C PHE A 348 -1.52 8.27 -11.37
N ASN A 349 -1.12 9.31 -12.07
CA ASN A 349 -2.02 10.39 -12.49
C ASN A 349 -3.21 9.89 -13.33
N MET A 350 -3.03 8.82 -14.11
CA MET A 350 -4.09 8.22 -14.90
C MET A 350 -5.03 7.30 -14.11
N SER A 351 -4.64 6.85 -12.90
CA SER A 351 -5.28 5.75 -12.16
C SER A 351 -6.77 5.96 -11.88
N GLN A 352 -7.23 7.19 -11.66
CA GLN A 352 -8.62 7.53 -11.35
C GLN A 352 -9.38 8.19 -12.52
N LEU A 353 -8.69 8.48 -13.63
CA LEU A 353 -9.35 9.10 -14.77
C LEU A 353 -10.37 8.15 -15.43
N PRO A 354 -11.59 8.62 -15.79
CA PRO A 354 -12.63 7.77 -16.36
C PRO A 354 -12.20 6.96 -17.59
N GLY A 355 -11.30 7.53 -18.42
CA GLY A 355 -10.75 6.89 -19.60
C GLY A 355 -9.72 5.81 -19.32
N TYR A 356 -9.07 5.80 -18.15
CA TYR A 356 -7.89 4.98 -17.85
C TYR A 356 -8.04 4.07 -16.63
N ARG A 357 -8.88 4.41 -15.67
CA ARG A 357 -9.02 3.67 -14.41
C ARG A 357 -9.29 2.18 -14.63
N THR A 358 -8.66 1.35 -13.80
CA THR A 358 -8.78 -0.11 -13.80
C THR A 358 -9.34 -0.69 -12.49
N GLY A 359 -9.81 0.16 -11.58
CA GLY A 359 -10.30 -0.25 -10.26
C GLY A 359 -9.19 -0.45 -9.23
N GLY A 360 -7.99 0.02 -9.51
CA GLY A 360 -6.82 -0.11 -8.65
C GLY A 360 -5.81 -1.15 -9.13
N THR A 361 -4.55 -0.95 -8.76
CA THR A 361 -3.41 -1.79 -9.10
C THR A 361 -2.62 -2.11 -7.84
N ILE A 362 -2.20 -3.37 -7.68
CA ILE A 362 -1.27 -3.73 -6.62
C ILE A 362 0.15 -3.54 -7.14
N HIS A 363 0.91 -2.69 -6.46
CA HIS A 363 2.32 -2.44 -6.73
C HIS A 363 3.18 -3.18 -5.70
N LEU A 364 4.07 -4.06 -6.15
CA LEU A 364 5.03 -4.78 -5.33
C LEU A 364 6.42 -4.24 -5.61
N VAL A 365 7.05 -3.58 -4.65
CA VAL A 365 8.38 -3.00 -4.82
C VAL A 365 9.41 -3.89 -4.13
N VAL A 366 10.29 -4.51 -4.93
CA VAL A 366 11.44 -5.27 -4.41
C VAL A 366 12.58 -4.28 -4.17
N ASN A 367 12.70 -3.85 -2.93
CA ASN A 367 13.65 -2.82 -2.52
C ASN A 367 14.98 -3.43 -2.07
N ASN A 368 15.94 -3.53 -2.97
CA ASN A 368 17.30 -3.97 -2.66
C ASN A 368 18.25 -2.82 -2.27
N GLN A 369 17.72 -1.60 -2.15
CA GLN A 369 18.44 -0.40 -1.71
C GLN A 369 19.62 -0.01 -2.59
N ILE A 370 19.57 -0.34 -3.88
CA ILE A 370 20.62 0.05 -4.83
C ILE A 370 20.03 0.27 -6.24
N GLY A 371 20.38 1.37 -6.87
CA GLY A 371 20.08 1.67 -8.27
C GLY A 371 21.33 1.60 -9.11
N PHE A 372 21.59 0.49 -9.78
CA PHE A 372 22.85 0.18 -10.45
C PHE A 372 24.01 0.25 -9.44
N THR A 373 24.76 1.37 -9.37
CA THR A 373 25.83 1.61 -8.41
C THR A 373 25.52 2.72 -7.40
N THR A 374 24.27 3.23 -7.40
CA THR A 374 23.85 4.41 -6.64
C THR A 374 23.07 3.99 -5.39
N LEU A 375 23.51 4.44 -4.22
CA LEU A 375 22.82 4.21 -2.96
C LEU A 375 21.57 5.12 -2.82
N PRO A 376 20.59 4.77 -1.98
CA PRO A 376 19.37 5.55 -1.79
C PRO A 376 19.64 7.02 -1.44
N ALA A 377 20.64 7.30 -0.60
CA ALA A 377 21.00 8.67 -0.18
C ALA A 377 21.42 9.57 -1.35
N ASP A 378 21.95 8.97 -2.42
CA ASP A 378 22.40 9.68 -3.63
C ASP A 378 21.37 9.60 -4.77
N ALA A 379 20.34 8.74 -4.62
CA ALA A 379 19.37 8.44 -5.68
C ALA A 379 18.03 9.19 -5.49
N ARG A 380 17.64 9.53 -4.26
CA ARG A 380 16.34 10.14 -3.99
C ARG A 380 16.36 11.06 -2.77
N SER A 381 15.50 12.08 -2.80
CA SER A 381 15.33 13.02 -1.66
C SER A 381 14.35 12.50 -0.60
N THR A 382 13.49 11.54 -0.98
CA THR A 382 12.46 10.98 -0.09
C THR A 382 13.01 9.88 0.81
N ARG A 383 12.38 9.67 1.96
CA ARG A 383 12.73 8.55 2.86
C ARG A 383 12.53 7.21 2.14
N TYR A 384 11.39 7.04 1.50
CA TYR A 384 11.03 5.81 0.79
C TYR A 384 10.90 6.03 -0.70
N CYS A 385 11.20 5.00 -1.48
CA CYS A 385 10.98 5.03 -2.92
C CYS A 385 9.48 5.11 -3.28
N THR A 386 8.61 4.71 -2.37
CA THR A 386 7.16 4.64 -2.52
C THR A 386 6.44 5.95 -2.22
N ASP A 387 7.14 7.00 -1.81
CA ASP A 387 6.52 8.28 -1.44
C ASP A 387 5.67 8.92 -2.54
N MET A 388 5.94 8.60 -3.82
CA MET A 388 5.10 9.09 -4.92
C MET A 388 3.69 8.49 -4.95
N ALA A 389 3.45 7.34 -4.31
CA ALA A 389 2.11 6.76 -4.21
C ALA A 389 1.16 7.59 -3.34
N LYS A 390 1.69 8.47 -2.51
CA LYS A 390 0.91 9.44 -1.71
C LYS A 390 0.15 10.44 -2.58
N MET A 391 0.57 10.66 -3.84
CA MET A 391 -0.13 11.54 -4.79
C MET A 391 -1.57 11.10 -5.07
N VAL A 392 -1.88 9.82 -4.91
CA VAL A 392 -3.18 9.23 -5.24
C VAL A 392 -3.84 8.59 -4.03
N ASP A 393 -3.47 9.02 -2.84
CA ASP A 393 -4.03 8.55 -1.57
C ASP A 393 -3.94 7.01 -1.38
N ALA A 394 -2.91 6.37 -1.95
CA ALA A 394 -2.71 4.94 -1.83
C ALA A 394 -2.07 4.58 -0.48
N PRO A 395 -2.57 3.56 0.25
CA PRO A 395 -1.87 3.05 1.42
C PRO A 395 -0.54 2.42 1.03
N ILE A 396 0.48 2.60 1.88
CA ILE A 396 1.83 2.10 1.64
C ILE A 396 2.25 1.21 2.80
N PHE A 397 2.74 0.02 2.47
CA PHE A 397 3.24 -0.96 3.42
C PHE A 397 4.72 -1.23 3.17
N HIS A 398 5.54 -1.07 4.19
CA HIS A 398 6.96 -1.40 4.17
C HIS A 398 7.17 -2.65 5.01
N VAL A 399 7.59 -3.73 4.39
CA VAL A 399 7.76 -5.01 5.08
C VAL A 399 9.21 -5.45 5.02
N ASN A 400 9.77 -5.87 6.17
CA ASN A 400 11.04 -6.56 6.19
C ASN A 400 10.88 -7.91 5.47
N GLY A 401 11.66 -8.11 4.40
CA GLY A 401 11.59 -9.34 3.58
C GLY A 401 11.93 -10.63 4.33
N GLU A 402 12.57 -10.55 5.50
CA GLU A 402 12.85 -11.69 6.39
C GLU A 402 11.67 -12.06 7.31
N ASP A 403 10.54 -11.34 7.25
CA ASP A 403 9.29 -11.72 7.91
C ASP A 403 8.24 -12.19 6.88
N PRO A 404 8.32 -13.44 6.43
CA PRO A 404 7.45 -13.97 5.39
C PRO A 404 5.97 -14.01 5.79
N LEU A 405 5.66 -14.15 7.07
CA LEU A 405 4.28 -14.12 7.56
C LEU A 405 3.67 -12.73 7.41
N THR A 406 4.40 -11.70 7.78
CA THR A 406 3.94 -10.31 7.58
C THR A 406 3.83 -9.97 6.10
N VAL A 407 4.72 -10.46 5.23
CA VAL A 407 4.62 -10.29 3.77
C VAL A 407 3.31 -10.88 3.24
N ILE A 408 2.93 -12.08 3.66
CA ILE A 408 1.68 -12.73 3.27
C ILE A 408 0.46 -11.92 3.74
N GLU A 409 0.43 -11.54 5.03
CA GLU A 409 -0.68 -10.77 5.62
C GLU A 409 -0.89 -9.43 4.90
N VAL A 410 0.19 -8.70 4.64
CA VAL A 410 0.12 -7.41 3.94
C VAL A 410 -0.32 -7.57 2.48
N ALA A 411 0.12 -8.62 1.80
CA ALA A 411 -0.33 -8.91 0.44
C ALA A 411 -1.83 -9.19 0.38
N GLN A 412 -2.38 -9.88 1.38
CA GLN A 412 -3.83 -10.09 1.53
C GLN A 412 -4.58 -8.78 1.79
N ILE A 413 -4.07 -7.93 2.71
CA ILE A 413 -4.66 -6.61 2.96
C ILE A 413 -4.67 -5.75 1.69
N ALA A 414 -3.58 -5.78 0.91
CA ALA A 414 -3.51 -5.05 -0.35
C ALA A 414 -4.56 -5.52 -1.38
N LEU A 415 -4.79 -6.84 -1.46
CA LEU A 415 -5.86 -7.39 -2.31
C LEU A 415 -7.24 -6.96 -1.81
N GLU A 416 -7.51 -7.06 -0.51
CA GLU A 416 -8.78 -6.67 0.09
C GLU A 416 -9.08 -5.17 -0.09
N PHE A 417 -8.07 -4.31 0.10
CA PHE A 417 -8.22 -2.87 -0.11
C PHE A 417 -8.53 -2.53 -1.57
N ARG A 418 -7.94 -3.26 -2.50
CA ARG A 418 -8.17 -3.06 -3.94
C ARG A 418 -9.59 -3.49 -4.35
N GLN A 419 -10.17 -4.52 -3.73
CA GLN A 419 -11.49 -5.08 -4.07
C GLN A 419 -12.63 -4.35 -3.36
#